data_a232e8d9881aa5d3a7c986cf94462fa8
#
_entry.id   a232e8d9881aa5d3a7c986cf94462fa8
#
_cell.length_a   1.000
_cell.length_b   1.000
_cell.length_c   1.000
_cell.angle_alpha   90.00
_cell.angle_beta   90.00
_cell.angle_gamma   90.00
#
_symmetry.space_group_name_H-M   'P 1'
#
loop_
_entity.id
_entity.type
_entity.pdbx_description
1 polymer ?
#
loop_
_entity_poly.entity_id
_entity_poly.type
_entity_poly.pdbx_seq_one_letter_code
_entity_poly.pdbx_strand_id
1 'polypeptide(L)'
;MIAAPVRSFALLGLFACLAVVGSSAAGAAGLKPVTGQLKVKVGIADQKASVFEDQRLRGLNLGYARRSVAWDVLRFPGPAADLDAWIAGARSMGAEVLVTFARSSGNKGRKPPTPTAYLKAFRGFRARYPAVKAYAAWNEANHCGTGTCKKPELVAKYFNAIRRNCSGCKVVAADLLDQPNMVSWARRFRRAARYEPKYWGLHGYIDANRFQTTRTSRLLHAVKGEVWLTEVGGLVARRNGSTIKLRQGKAHAASATRYIFDRLARLSRRVTRIYLYHWRSSERDDSWDSAFIGADDAERPALGVLKRVLRQIRE
;
A
#
# COMPACT_ATOMS: atom_id res chain seq x y z
N MET A 1 -32.10 7.28 -81.15
CA MET A 1 -31.14 7.81 -82.14
C MET A 1 -30.07 8.56 -81.38
N ILE A 2 -28.84 8.34 -81.81
CA ILE A 2 -27.60 8.99 -81.46
C ILE A 2 -26.79 8.28 -80.34
N ALA A 3 -25.71 7.65 -80.85
CA ALA A 3 -24.68 6.89 -80.14
C ALA A 3 -23.74 7.78 -79.31
N ALA A 4 -23.21 7.23 -78.23
CA ALA A 4 -22.11 7.81 -77.47
C ALA A 4 -20.84 6.98 -77.68
N PRO A 5 -19.65 7.59 -77.70
CA PRO A 5 -18.41 6.83 -77.92
C PRO A 5 -17.78 6.38 -76.59
N VAL A 6 -17.17 5.22 -76.70
CA VAL A 6 -16.32 4.57 -75.72
C VAL A 6 -15.05 5.40 -75.51
N ARG A 7 -14.70 5.69 -74.24
CA ARG A 7 -13.36 6.18 -73.83
C ARG A 7 -12.72 5.24 -72.81
N SER A 8 -11.60 4.68 -73.26
CA SER A 8 -10.68 3.89 -72.47
C SER A 8 -10.10 4.71 -71.27
N PHE A 9 -10.14 4.19 -70.11
CA PHE A 9 -9.40 4.73 -68.97
C PHE A 9 -8.22 3.82 -68.60
N ALA A 10 -7.05 4.42 -68.68
CA ALA A 10 -5.79 3.81 -68.27
C ALA A 10 -5.76 3.59 -66.75
N LEU A 11 -5.32 2.41 -66.31
CA LEU A 11 -4.99 2.08 -64.95
C LEU A 11 -3.73 2.85 -64.54
N LEU A 12 -3.85 3.83 -63.62
CA LEU A 12 -2.73 4.31 -62.83
C LEU A 12 -2.69 3.51 -61.53
N GLY A 13 -1.63 2.74 -61.37
CA GLY A 13 -1.34 2.03 -60.12
C GLY A 13 -0.94 3.00 -59.02
N LEU A 14 -1.76 3.11 -57.99
CA LEU A 14 -1.41 3.77 -56.75
C LEU A 14 -0.68 2.77 -55.86
N PHE A 15 0.65 2.91 -55.75
CA PHE A 15 1.43 2.27 -54.69
C PHE A 15 1.10 2.96 -53.38
N ALA A 16 0.26 2.33 -52.55
CA ALA A 16 0.07 2.72 -51.16
C ALA A 16 1.28 2.25 -50.36
N CYS A 17 2.20 3.16 -50.04
CA CYS A 17 3.19 2.94 -48.97
C CYS A 17 2.47 2.79 -47.63
N LEU A 18 2.29 1.56 -47.16
CA LEU A 18 1.97 1.29 -45.78
C LEU A 18 3.20 1.70 -44.94
N ALA A 19 3.14 2.89 -44.35
CA ALA A 19 4.02 3.27 -43.26
C ALA A 19 3.63 2.41 -42.03
N VAL A 20 4.37 1.34 -41.80
CA VAL A 20 4.33 0.60 -40.53
C VAL A 20 4.87 1.55 -39.48
N VAL A 21 3.95 2.22 -38.78
CA VAL A 21 4.27 2.94 -37.52
C VAL A 21 4.60 1.85 -36.51
N GLY A 22 5.86 1.48 -36.47
CA GLY A 22 6.41 0.67 -35.40
C GLY A 22 6.26 1.43 -34.08
N SER A 23 5.18 1.16 -33.35
CA SER A 23 5.10 1.52 -31.92
C SER A 23 6.26 0.82 -31.22
N SER A 24 7.36 1.54 -31.05
CA SER A 24 8.42 1.16 -30.12
C SER A 24 7.80 1.10 -28.73
N ALA A 25 7.22 -0.05 -28.36
CA ALA A 25 7.08 -0.42 -26.98
C ALA A 25 8.50 -0.48 -26.43
N ALA A 26 8.97 0.66 -25.87
CA ALA A 26 10.17 0.67 -25.05
C ALA A 26 9.95 -0.37 -23.97
N GLY A 27 10.53 -1.55 -24.16
CA GLY A 27 10.43 -2.68 -23.27
C GLY A 27 10.92 -2.24 -21.91
N ALA A 28 9.98 -2.03 -20.98
CA ALA A 28 10.31 -1.99 -19.57
C ALA A 28 11.03 -3.30 -19.28
N ALA A 29 12.33 -3.24 -19.05
CA ALA A 29 13.12 -4.41 -18.67
C ALA A 29 12.37 -5.11 -17.55
N GLY A 30 11.79 -6.27 -17.83
CA GLY A 30 10.87 -6.96 -16.94
C GLY A 30 11.59 -7.24 -15.63
N LEU A 31 10.98 -6.91 -14.51
CA LEU A 31 11.47 -7.31 -13.20
C LEU A 31 11.61 -8.83 -13.21
N LYS A 32 12.80 -9.35 -12.94
CA LYS A 32 13.01 -10.80 -12.84
C LYS A 32 12.42 -11.28 -11.52
N PRO A 33 11.46 -12.22 -11.54
CA PRO A 33 10.90 -12.79 -10.30
C PRO A 33 12.00 -13.39 -9.45
N VAL A 34 11.86 -13.24 -8.13
CA VAL A 34 12.76 -13.88 -7.16
C VAL A 34 12.46 -15.37 -7.12
N THR A 35 13.42 -16.18 -7.50
CA THR A 35 13.39 -17.65 -7.36
C THR A 35 13.97 -18.06 -6.01
N GLY A 36 13.67 -19.29 -5.57
CA GLY A 36 14.15 -19.85 -4.30
C GLY A 36 13.37 -19.34 -3.07
N GLN A 37 14.02 -19.44 -1.90
CA GLN A 37 13.40 -19.07 -0.63
C GLN A 37 12.99 -17.59 -0.59
N LEU A 38 11.77 -17.31 -0.17
CA LEU A 38 11.24 -15.95 -0.07
C LEU A 38 11.78 -15.27 1.21
N LYS A 39 12.58 -14.24 1.04
CA LYS A 39 13.14 -13.44 2.15
C LYS A 39 12.33 -12.14 2.31
N VAL A 40 11.14 -12.24 2.88
CA VAL A 40 10.28 -11.10 3.15
C VAL A 40 9.86 -11.07 4.62
N LYS A 41 9.81 -9.88 5.20
CA LYS A 41 9.34 -9.65 6.57
C LYS A 41 7.82 -9.51 6.58
N VAL A 42 7.14 -10.28 7.42
CA VAL A 42 5.67 -10.31 7.46
C VAL A 42 5.16 -9.70 8.76
N GLY A 43 4.15 -8.89 8.66
CA GLY A 43 3.48 -8.23 9.77
C GLY A 43 1.97 -8.14 9.58
N ILE A 44 1.32 -7.60 10.60
CA ILE A 44 -0.11 -7.30 10.58
C ILE A 44 -0.34 -5.79 10.55
N ALA A 45 -1.26 -5.33 9.71
CA ALA A 45 -1.82 -3.98 9.75
C ALA A 45 -3.23 -4.07 10.32
N ASP A 46 -3.46 -3.49 11.48
CA ASP A 46 -4.78 -3.44 12.11
C ASP A 46 -4.93 -2.17 12.94
N GLN A 47 -6.16 -1.70 13.09
CA GLN A 47 -6.44 -0.48 13.83
C GLN A 47 -6.85 -0.74 15.29
N LYS A 48 -7.19 -1.99 15.63
CA LYS A 48 -7.73 -2.38 16.95
C LYS A 48 -6.64 -2.92 17.85
N ALA A 49 -6.54 -2.43 19.09
CA ALA A 49 -5.58 -2.93 20.08
C ALA A 49 -5.89 -4.38 20.51
N SER A 50 -7.17 -4.74 20.59
CA SER A 50 -7.63 -6.07 21.02
C SER A 50 -7.14 -7.23 20.13
N VAL A 51 -6.69 -6.96 18.89
CA VAL A 51 -6.15 -8.03 18.02
C VAL A 51 -4.92 -8.71 18.63
N PHE A 52 -4.16 -8.00 19.46
CA PHE A 52 -2.95 -8.54 20.09
C PHE A 52 -3.24 -9.46 21.28
N GLU A 53 -4.49 -9.56 21.72
CA GLU A 53 -4.94 -10.52 22.74
C GLU A 53 -5.28 -11.88 22.12
N ASP A 54 -5.52 -11.94 20.80
CA ASP A 54 -5.86 -13.16 20.10
C ASP A 54 -4.66 -14.13 20.02
N GLN A 55 -4.79 -15.28 20.68
CA GLN A 55 -3.73 -16.30 20.74
C GLN A 55 -3.36 -16.85 19.35
N ARG A 56 -4.30 -16.84 18.40
CA ARG A 56 -4.06 -17.26 17.01
C ARG A 56 -3.11 -16.28 16.31
N LEU A 57 -3.24 -14.96 16.55
CA LEU A 57 -2.30 -13.97 16.03
C LEU A 57 -0.92 -14.11 16.70
N ARG A 58 -0.89 -14.26 18.01
CA ARG A 58 0.34 -14.46 18.78
C ARG A 58 1.11 -15.68 18.30
N GLY A 59 0.42 -16.80 18.06
CA GLY A 59 1.00 -18.05 17.56
C GLY A 59 1.60 -17.94 16.14
N LEU A 60 1.26 -16.89 15.37
CA LEU A 60 1.90 -16.63 14.08
C LEU A 60 3.31 -16.07 14.22
N ASN A 61 3.72 -15.56 15.39
CA ASN A 61 5.04 -14.95 15.64
C ASN A 61 5.41 -13.92 14.56
N LEU A 62 4.50 -12.99 14.26
CA LEU A 62 4.75 -11.90 13.30
C LEU A 62 5.63 -10.84 13.95
N GLY A 63 6.80 -10.57 13.36
CA GLY A 63 7.76 -9.60 13.90
C GLY A 63 7.46 -8.14 13.60
N TYR A 64 6.32 -7.82 12.97
CA TYR A 64 5.99 -6.46 12.51
C TYR A 64 4.51 -6.15 12.69
N ALA A 65 4.22 -4.92 13.12
CA ALA A 65 2.86 -4.41 13.23
C ALA A 65 2.77 -2.99 12.66
N ARG A 66 1.67 -2.65 11.99
CA ARG A 66 1.43 -1.34 11.39
C ARG A 66 0.09 -0.79 11.82
N ARG A 67 0.07 0.51 12.17
CA ARG A 67 -1.15 1.27 12.40
C ARG A 67 -1.09 2.63 11.70
N SER A 68 -2.19 3.04 11.06
CA SER A 68 -2.37 4.43 10.69
C SER A 68 -2.96 5.22 11.87
N VAL A 69 -2.43 6.41 12.11
CA VAL A 69 -2.84 7.28 13.21
C VAL A 69 -3.04 8.70 12.72
N ALA A 70 -3.97 9.43 13.32
CA ALA A 70 -4.09 10.85 13.03
C ALA A 70 -2.77 11.58 13.35
N TRP A 71 -2.36 12.51 12.50
CA TRP A 71 -1.12 13.27 12.71
C TRP A 71 -1.10 14.05 14.04
N ASP A 72 -2.29 14.37 14.56
CA ASP A 72 -2.51 15.11 15.79
C ASP A 72 -3.16 14.25 16.90
N VAL A 73 -3.00 12.93 16.84
CA VAL A 73 -3.64 11.96 17.74
C VAL A 73 -3.48 12.30 19.22
N LEU A 74 -2.34 12.83 19.63
CA LEU A 74 -2.06 13.19 21.04
C LEU A 74 -2.86 14.39 21.55
N ARG A 75 -3.59 15.09 20.67
CA ARG A 75 -4.51 16.16 21.07
C ARG A 75 -5.86 15.63 21.57
N PHE A 76 -6.12 14.35 21.39
CA PHE A 76 -7.40 13.71 21.67
C PHE A 76 -7.18 12.57 22.67
N PRO A 77 -7.59 12.74 23.96
CA PRO A 77 -7.28 11.76 25.02
C PRO A 77 -7.72 10.32 24.68
N GLY A 78 -8.94 10.12 24.20
CA GLY A 78 -9.44 8.79 23.83
C GLY A 78 -8.61 8.11 22.72
N PRO A 79 -8.43 8.71 21.54
CA PRO A 79 -7.55 8.20 20.51
C PRO A 79 -6.08 8.00 20.94
N ALA A 80 -5.57 8.84 21.86
CA ALA A 80 -4.23 8.67 22.41
C ALA A 80 -4.14 7.44 23.32
N ALA A 81 -5.12 7.23 24.21
CA ALA A 81 -5.17 6.06 25.07
C ALA A 81 -5.33 4.74 24.27
N ASP A 82 -6.17 4.76 23.22
CA ASP A 82 -6.31 3.61 22.34
C ASP A 82 -4.99 3.31 21.57
N LEU A 83 -4.24 4.34 21.20
CA LEU A 83 -2.92 4.18 20.62
C LEU A 83 -1.88 3.64 21.62
N ASP A 84 -1.93 4.08 22.90
CA ASP A 84 -1.07 3.53 23.97
C ASP A 84 -1.28 2.02 24.10
N ALA A 85 -2.54 1.59 24.20
CA ALA A 85 -2.89 0.17 24.28
C ALA A 85 -2.43 -0.61 23.05
N TRP A 86 -2.61 -0.03 21.86
CA TRP A 86 -2.19 -0.68 20.61
C TRP A 86 -0.66 -0.86 20.55
N ILE A 87 0.11 0.17 20.86
CA ILE A 87 1.59 0.10 20.85
C ILE A 87 2.07 -0.89 21.91
N ALA A 88 1.47 -0.89 23.11
CA ALA A 88 1.79 -1.86 24.15
C ALA A 88 1.53 -3.30 23.71
N GLY A 89 0.36 -3.55 23.10
CA GLY A 89 0.00 -4.86 22.55
C GLY A 89 0.95 -5.34 21.45
N ALA A 90 1.28 -4.48 20.49
CA ALA A 90 2.24 -4.82 19.43
C ALA A 90 3.63 -5.15 20.00
N ARG A 91 4.09 -4.38 20.99
CA ARG A 91 5.39 -4.61 21.64
C ARG A 91 5.40 -5.88 22.49
N SER A 92 4.29 -6.23 23.15
CA SER A 92 4.20 -7.49 23.91
C SER A 92 4.35 -8.74 23.04
N MET A 93 4.11 -8.61 21.74
CA MET A 93 4.40 -9.64 20.73
C MET A 93 5.85 -9.57 20.16
N GLY A 94 6.69 -8.65 20.64
CA GLY A 94 8.02 -8.41 20.08
C GLY A 94 8.00 -7.73 18.69
N ALA A 95 6.89 -7.16 18.26
CA ALA A 95 6.77 -6.60 16.93
C ALA A 95 7.44 -5.21 16.79
N GLU A 96 8.21 -5.01 15.71
CA GLU A 96 8.63 -3.67 15.27
C GLU A 96 7.41 -2.90 14.75
N VAL A 97 7.16 -1.74 15.34
CA VAL A 97 5.98 -0.91 15.02
C VAL A 97 6.29 0.05 13.89
N LEU A 98 5.48 0.02 12.82
CA LEU A 98 5.39 1.06 11.81
C LEU A 98 4.17 1.94 12.08
N VAL A 99 4.39 3.23 12.32
CA VAL A 99 3.32 4.22 12.43
C VAL A 99 3.22 5.02 11.15
N THR A 100 2.02 5.05 10.58
CA THR A 100 1.71 5.89 9.42
C THR A 100 0.83 7.05 9.84
N PHE A 101 1.26 8.29 9.59
CA PHE A 101 0.43 9.45 9.88
C PHE A 101 -0.66 9.66 8.84
N ALA A 102 -1.85 10.03 9.30
CA ALA A 102 -3.05 10.20 8.50
C ALA A 102 -3.76 11.52 8.85
N ARG A 103 -4.95 11.73 8.29
CA ARG A 103 -5.79 12.89 8.58
C ARG A 103 -6.05 13.03 10.09
N SER A 104 -6.38 14.25 10.52
CA SER A 104 -6.75 14.55 11.92
C SER A 104 -7.92 13.69 12.40
N SER A 105 -7.91 13.34 13.68
CA SER A 105 -9.06 12.76 14.40
C SER A 105 -10.23 13.75 14.55
N GLY A 106 -9.96 15.04 14.45
CA GLY A 106 -11.00 16.07 14.50
C GLY A 106 -11.85 16.11 13.24
N ASN A 107 -13.12 16.36 13.41
CA ASN A 107 -14.20 16.22 12.41
C ASN A 107 -14.07 17.08 11.13
N LYS A 108 -13.17 18.04 11.09
CA LYS A 108 -12.98 18.96 9.96
C LYS A 108 -11.74 18.63 9.11
N GLY A 109 -11.23 17.43 9.25
CA GLY A 109 -9.87 17.00 8.94
C GLY A 109 -9.51 16.70 7.49
N ARG A 110 -10.20 17.23 6.47
CA ARG A 110 -9.72 17.05 5.08
C ARG A 110 -8.51 17.92 4.74
N LYS A 111 -8.26 18.98 5.50
CA LYS A 111 -7.11 19.87 5.28
C LYS A 111 -5.86 19.28 5.97
N PRO A 112 -4.82 18.93 5.21
CA PRO A 112 -3.57 18.48 5.82
C PRO A 112 -2.91 19.62 6.61
N PRO A 113 -2.11 19.32 7.66
CA PRO A 113 -1.47 20.33 8.50
C PRO A 113 -0.42 21.14 7.72
N THR A 114 -0.04 22.28 8.29
CA THR A 114 1.18 22.97 7.86
C THR A 114 2.41 22.13 8.24
N PRO A 115 3.55 22.24 7.53
CA PRO A 115 4.78 21.52 7.87
C PRO A 115 5.24 21.79 9.32
N THR A 116 5.05 23.01 9.83
CA THR A 116 5.37 23.39 11.21
C THR A 116 4.48 22.67 12.22
N ALA A 117 3.16 22.64 11.99
CA ALA A 117 2.23 21.91 12.86
C ALA A 117 2.51 20.41 12.86
N TYR A 118 2.77 19.84 11.68
CA TYR A 118 3.15 18.43 11.55
C TYR A 118 4.43 18.10 12.32
N LEU A 119 5.47 18.93 12.19
CA LEU A 119 6.73 18.73 12.91
C LEU A 119 6.54 18.81 14.43
N LYS A 120 5.75 19.78 14.93
CA LYS A 120 5.43 19.90 16.35
C LYS A 120 4.76 18.63 16.87
N ALA A 121 3.75 18.12 16.14
CA ALA A 121 3.05 16.89 16.48
C ALA A 121 3.99 15.67 16.45
N PHE A 122 4.83 15.55 15.41
CA PHE A 122 5.81 14.47 15.30
C PHE A 122 6.81 14.45 16.48
N ARG A 123 7.29 15.61 16.91
CA ARG A 123 8.18 15.70 18.08
C ARG A 123 7.50 15.23 19.36
N GLY A 124 6.25 15.67 19.61
CA GLY A 124 5.46 15.17 20.73
C GLY A 124 5.22 13.66 20.66
N PHE A 125 4.90 13.15 19.45
CA PHE A 125 4.73 11.71 19.25
C PHE A 125 6.00 10.93 19.58
N ARG A 126 7.14 11.38 19.12
CA ARG A 126 8.43 10.75 19.43
C ARG A 126 8.81 10.77 20.91
N ALA A 127 8.50 11.87 21.60
CA ALA A 127 8.73 11.98 23.03
C ALA A 127 7.90 10.94 23.81
N ARG A 128 6.62 10.73 23.40
CA ARG A 128 5.73 9.74 24.03
C ARG A 128 6.09 8.30 23.67
N TYR A 129 6.54 8.04 22.44
CA TYR A 129 6.82 6.69 21.93
C TYR A 129 8.26 6.56 21.41
N PRO A 130 9.28 6.67 22.28
CA PRO A 130 10.69 6.69 21.85
C PRO A 130 11.15 5.36 21.23
N ALA A 131 10.46 4.26 21.53
CA ALA A 131 10.73 2.92 20.99
C ALA A 131 10.23 2.74 19.55
N VAL A 132 9.32 3.58 19.06
CA VAL A 132 8.89 3.52 17.66
C VAL A 132 9.99 4.07 16.76
N LYS A 133 10.47 3.25 15.83
CA LYS A 133 11.60 3.57 14.93
C LYS A 133 11.25 3.45 13.44
N ALA A 134 10.00 3.16 13.09
CA ALA A 134 9.55 3.17 11.71
C ALA A 134 8.31 4.05 11.54
N TYR A 135 8.36 4.94 10.55
CA TYR A 135 7.32 5.93 10.28
C TYR A 135 7.04 6.05 8.79
N ALA A 136 5.77 6.18 8.39
CA ALA A 136 5.39 6.62 7.06
C ALA A 136 4.84 8.05 7.12
N ALA A 137 5.26 8.90 6.18
CA ALA A 137 4.96 10.32 6.26
C ALA A 137 3.47 10.64 6.11
N TRP A 138 2.72 9.86 5.31
CA TRP A 138 1.28 10.05 5.14
C TRP A 138 0.61 8.80 4.58
N ASN A 139 -0.58 8.47 5.14
CA ASN A 139 -1.40 7.34 4.69
C ASN A 139 -2.13 7.67 3.40
N GLU A 140 -2.08 6.77 2.42
CA GLU A 140 -2.78 6.87 1.14
C GLU A 140 -2.62 8.25 0.47
N ALA A 141 -1.39 8.72 0.44
CA ALA A 141 -1.06 10.09 0.11
C ALA A 141 -1.52 10.55 -1.29
N ASN A 142 -1.68 9.62 -2.22
CA ASN A 142 -2.19 9.87 -3.57
C ASN A 142 -3.74 9.75 -3.67
N HIS A 143 -4.44 9.42 -2.57
CA HIS A 143 -5.89 9.38 -2.52
C HIS A 143 -6.47 10.76 -2.19
N CYS A 144 -7.44 11.25 -2.99
CA CYS A 144 -7.97 12.59 -2.80
C CYS A 144 -8.78 12.76 -1.50
N GLY A 145 -9.34 11.68 -0.97
CA GLY A 145 -10.00 11.67 0.33
C GLY A 145 -9.07 12.02 1.50
N THR A 146 -7.75 11.92 1.35
CA THR A 146 -6.77 12.25 2.40
C THR A 146 -6.27 13.70 2.35
N GLY A 147 -6.70 14.49 1.35
CA GLY A 147 -6.35 15.90 1.19
C GLY A 147 -4.96 16.18 0.59
N THR A 148 -4.22 15.13 0.20
CA THR A 148 -2.83 15.23 -0.30
C THR A 148 -2.64 14.76 -1.74
N CYS A 149 -3.68 14.27 -2.42
CA CYS A 149 -3.54 13.70 -3.77
C CYS A 149 -2.94 14.67 -4.81
N LYS A 150 -3.19 15.97 -4.66
CA LYS A 150 -2.63 17.03 -5.50
C LYS A 150 -1.41 17.72 -4.88
N LYS A 151 -0.94 17.28 -3.71
CA LYS A 151 0.08 17.95 -2.88
C LYS A 151 1.25 17.03 -2.51
N PRO A 152 1.89 16.32 -3.45
CA PRO A 152 3.03 15.45 -3.13
C PRO A 152 4.20 16.23 -2.53
N GLU A 153 4.38 17.51 -2.89
CA GLU A 153 5.42 18.41 -2.37
C GLU A 153 5.22 18.70 -0.88
N LEU A 154 3.96 18.79 -0.42
CA LEU A 154 3.64 18.94 1.00
C LEU A 154 4.02 17.68 1.79
N VAL A 155 3.70 16.50 1.26
CA VAL A 155 4.06 15.23 1.92
C VAL A 155 5.59 15.03 1.92
N ALA A 156 6.30 15.50 0.89
CA ALA A 156 7.76 15.52 0.89
C ALA A 156 8.33 16.40 2.03
N LYS A 157 7.67 17.52 2.37
CA LYS A 157 8.04 18.33 3.55
C LYS A 157 7.84 17.56 4.86
N TYR A 158 6.78 16.75 4.99
CA TYR A 158 6.57 15.88 6.16
C TYR A 158 7.65 14.80 6.26
N PHE A 159 7.93 14.12 5.17
CA PHE A 159 9.01 13.14 5.08
C PHE A 159 10.35 13.75 5.50
N ASN A 160 10.70 14.92 4.97
CA ASN A 160 11.92 15.63 5.33
C ASN A 160 11.95 16.00 6.82
N ALA A 161 10.80 16.38 7.40
CA ALA A 161 10.68 16.71 8.82
C ALA A 161 10.97 15.48 9.69
N ILE A 162 10.39 14.32 9.37
CA ILE A 162 10.68 13.05 10.08
C ILE A 162 12.16 12.70 9.95
N ARG A 163 12.69 12.70 8.72
CA ARG A 163 14.10 12.32 8.45
C ARG A 163 15.09 13.16 9.26
N ARG A 164 14.87 14.46 9.37
CA ARG A 164 15.76 15.37 10.13
C ARG A 164 15.64 15.21 11.64
N ASN A 165 14.47 14.77 12.14
CA ASN A 165 14.20 14.72 13.58
C ASN A 165 14.17 13.30 14.14
N CYS A 166 14.58 12.29 13.36
CA CYS A 166 14.68 10.91 13.81
C CYS A 166 15.89 10.20 13.21
N SER A 167 17.05 10.37 13.85
CA SER A 167 18.24 9.58 13.52
C SER A 167 17.99 8.09 13.77
N GLY A 168 18.47 7.23 12.86
CA GLY A 168 18.28 5.77 12.96
C GLY A 168 16.88 5.26 12.62
N CYS A 169 15.90 6.14 12.33
CA CYS A 169 14.56 5.71 11.96
C CYS A 169 14.46 5.24 10.50
N LYS A 170 13.66 4.21 10.27
CA LYS A 170 13.19 3.83 8.94
C LYS A 170 12.04 4.75 8.56
N VAL A 171 12.24 5.61 7.57
CA VAL A 171 11.22 6.57 7.15
C VAL A 171 10.74 6.23 5.76
N VAL A 172 9.52 5.74 5.69
CA VAL A 172 8.77 5.47 4.46
C VAL A 172 8.30 6.80 3.87
N ALA A 173 8.51 6.99 2.57
CA ALA A 173 8.17 8.23 1.87
C ALA A 173 6.69 8.62 2.08
N ALA A 174 5.82 7.69 1.77
CA ALA A 174 4.38 7.73 2.00
C ALA A 174 3.82 6.34 1.73
N ASP A 175 2.63 6.05 2.25
CA ASP A 175 1.84 4.92 1.76
C ASP A 175 1.03 5.38 0.56
N LEU A 176 1.11 4.65 -0.53
CA LEU A 176 0.42 4.94 -1.78
C LEU A 176 -0.62 3.88 -2.08
N LEU A 177 -1.78 4.29 -2.56
CA LEU A 177 -2.72 3.37 -3.22
C LEU A 177 -2.21 3.02 -4.61
N ASP A 178 -2.44 1.78 -5.03
CA ASP A 178 -2.15 1.26 -6.37
C ASP A 178 -3.13 1.79 -7.43
N GLN A 179 -3.32 3.12 -7.47
CA GLN A 179 -4.19 3.88 -8.37
C GLN A 179 -3.44 4.44 -9.58
N PRO A 180 -4.16 4.91 -10.63
CA PRO A 180 -3.52 5.42 -11.84
C PRO A 180 -2.52 6.55 -11.62
N ASN A 181 -2.78 7.45 -10.66
CA ASN A 181 -1.93 8.61 -10.34
C ASN A 181 -0.68 8.28 -9.50
N MET A 182 -0.50 7.04 -9.04
CA MET A 182 0.56 6.63 -8.11
C MET A 182 1.96 7.01 -8.60
N VAL A 183 2.29 6.68 -9.85
CA VAL A 183 3.63 6.92 -10.41
C VAL A 183 3.91 8.41 -10.59
N SER A 184 2.96 9.17 -11.13
CA SER A 184 3.12 10.62 -11.30
C SER A 184 3.23 11.33 -9.97
N TRP A 185 2.47 10.90 -8.96
CA TRP A 185 2.54 11.40 -7.59
C TRP A 185 3.91 11.11 -6.97
N ALA A 186 4.40 9.86 -7.05
CA ALA A 186 5.71 9.47 -6.51
C ALA A 186 6.87 10.24 -7.17
N ARG A 187 6.81 10.46 -8.48
CA ARG A 187 7.82 11.27 -9.20
C ARG A 187 7.84 12.72 -8.74
N ARG A 188 6.68 13.35 -8.55
CA ARG A 188 6.58 14.72 -8.02
C ARG A 188 7.10 14.80 -6.58
N PHE A 189 6.73 13.84 -5.72
CA PHE A 189 7.24 13.74 -4.37
C PHE A 189 8.78 13.67 -4.35
N ARG A 190 9.38 12.77 -5.15
CA ARG A 190 10.85 12.62 -5.22
C ARG A 190 11.57 13.90 -5.62
N ARG A 191 11.02 14.66 -6.58
CA ARG A 191 11.61 15.95 -6.98
C ARG A 191 11.59 16.98 -5.85
N ALA A 192 10.59 16.93 -4.96
CA ALA A 192 10.45 17.86 -3.84
C ALA A 192 11.12 17.38 -2.54
N ALA A 193 11.46 16.10 -2.46
CA ALA A 193 12.12 15.53 -1.30
C ALA A 193 13.59 15.94 -1.26
N ARG A 194 14.05 16.42 -0.07
CA ARG A 194 15.46 16.75 0.15
C ARG A 194 16.35 15.50 0.18
N TYR A 195 15.78 14.37 0.61
CA TYR A 195 16.49 13.10 0.73
C TYR A 195 15.84 12.08 -0.20
N GLU A 196 16.64 11.28 -0.92
CA GLU A 196 16.10 10.16 -1.69
C GLU A 196 15.49 9.13 -0.71
N PRO A 197 14.20 8.78 -0.86
CA PRO A 197 13.57 7.81 0.01
C PRO A 197 14.18 6.41 -0.13
N LYS A 198 14.55 5.81 1.00
CA LYS A 198 15.00 4.42 1.06
C LYS A 198 13.85 3.43 1.09
N TYR A 199 12.68 3.86 1.53
CA TYR A 199 11.48 3.02 1.72
C TYR A 199 10.25 3.69 1.14
N TRP A 200 9.43 2.92 0.42
CA TRP A 200 8.15 3.32 -0.15
C TRP A 200 7.07 2.38 0.33
N GLY A 201 5.92 2.90 0.73
CA GLY A 201 4.76 2.13 1.10
C GLY A 201 3.80 1.95 -0.07
N LEU A 202 3.19 0.78 -0.17
CA LEU A 202 2.18 0.47 -1.17
C LEU A 202 1.00 -0.27 -0.52
N HIS A 203 -0.21 0.23 -0.74
CA HIS A 203 -1.45 -0.51 -0.51
C HIS A 203 -1.83 -1.21 -1.81
N GLY A 204 -1.40 -2.46 -1.94
CA GLY A 204 -1.43 -3.23 -3.18
C GLY A 204 -2.72 -4.01 -3.41
N TYR A 205 -3.87 -3.44 -3.05
CA TYR A 205 -5.15 -4.17 -3.08
C TYR A 205 -5.65 -4.52 -4.48
N ILE A 206 -5.46 -3.64 -5.47
CA ILE A 206 -5.96 -3.90 -6.82
C ILE A 206 -5.14 -5.02 -7.46
N ASP A 207 -3.81 -4.98 -7.34
CA ASP A 207 -2.96 -6.05 -7.87
C ASP A 207 -3.26 -7.39 -7.19
N ALA A 208 -3.38 -7.42 -5.86
CA ALA A 208 -3.68 -8.64 -5.11
C ALA A 208 -5.03 -9.25 -5.51
N ASN A 209 -6.10 -8.45 -5.59
CA ASN A 209 -7.46 -8.94 -5.81
C ASN A 209 -7.84 -9.10 -7.28
N ARG A 210 -7.01 -8.62 -8.22
CA ARG A 210 -7.14 -8.90 -9.65
C ARG A 210 -6.11 -9.91 -10.16
N PHE A 211 -5.28 -10.46 -9.27
CA PHE A 211 -4.19 -11.37 -9.62
C PHE A 211 -3.26 -10.77 -10.69
N GLN A 212 -2.86 -9.52 -10.48
CA GLN A 212 -2.00 -8.73 -11.36
C GLN A 212 -0.76 -8.25 -10.61
N THR A 213 0.27 -7.87 -11.35
CA THR A 213 1.51 -7.33 -10.80
C THR A 213 1.84 -5.94 -11.35
N THR A 214 1.01 -5.46 -12.25
CA THR A 214 1.27 -4.28 -13.08
C THR A 214 1.52 -3.02 -12.26
N ARG A 215 0.72 -2.77 -11.23
CA ARG A 215 0.83 -1.54 -10.43
C ARG A 215 2.04 -1.57 -9.51
N THR A 216 2.26 -2.69 -8.85
CA THR A 216 3.45 -2.91 -8.02
C THR A 216 4.72 -2.79 -8.85
N SER A 217 4.76 -3.40 -10.05
CA SER A 217 5.87 -3.27 -11.00
C SER A 217 6.10 -1.82 -11.41
N ARG A 218 5.04 -1.07 -11.72
CA ARG A 218 5.15 0.35 -12.10
C ARG A 218 5.73 1.22 -10.98
N LEU A 219 5.39 0.95 -9.72
CA LEU A 219 6.01 1.64 -8.59
C LEU A 219 7.49 1.27 -8.47
N LEU A 220 7.84 -0.02 -8.53
CA LEU A 220 9.21 -0.50 -8.48
C LEU A 220 10.11 0.14 -9.56
N HIS A 221 9.59 0.39 -10.77
CA HIS A 221 10.31 1.10 -11.81
C HIS A 221 10.41 2.61 -11.58
N ALA A 222 9.42 3.20 -10.92
CA ALA A 222 9.36 4.66 -10.74
C ALA A 222 10.22 5.17 -9.58
N VAL A 223 10.56 4.30 -8.61
CA VAL A 223 11.24 4.67 -7.38
C VAL A 223 12.51 3.85 -7.15
N LYS A 224 13.43 4.39 -6.34
CA LYS A 224 14.58 3.66 -5.81
C LYS A 224 14.28 3.14 -4.41
N GLY A 225 15.16 2.30 -3.86
CA GLY A 225 15.02 1.74 -2.51
C GLY A 225 14.02 0.58 -2.42
N GLU A 226 13.64 0.23 -1.21
CA GLU A 226 12.72 -0.86 -0.90
C GLU A 226 11.26 -0.42 -1.09
N VAL A 227 10.41 -1.35 -1.50
CA VAL A 227 8.95 -1.19 -1.50
C VAL A 227 8.37 -2.12 -0.44
N TRP A 228 7.67 -1.56 0.51
CA TRP A 228 6.92 -2.31 1.51
C TRP A 228 5.45 -2.33 1.11
N LEU A 229 4.85 -3.52 1.05
CA LEU A 229 3.40 -3.63 0.96
C LEU A 229 2.84 -3.29 2.35
N THR A 230 2.69 -1.99 2.61
CA THR A 230 2.35 -1.48 3.94
C THR A 230 0.91 -1.75 4.33
N GLU A 231 0.09 -2.11 3.33
CA GLU A 231 -1.27 -2.61 3.55
C GLU A 231 -1.71 -3.42 2.32
N VAL A 232 -2.01 -4.70 2.53
CA VAL A 232 -2.50 -5.59 1.47
C VAL A 232 -3.30 -6.74 2.07
N GLY A 233 -4.32 -7.21 1.34
CA GLY A 233 -5.13 -8.34 1.77
C GLY A 233 -6.10 -8.80 0.69
N GLY A 234 -6.55 -10.04 0.82
CA GLY A 234 -7.60 -10.61 -0.01
C GLY A 234 -8.98 -10.15 0.45
N LEU A 235 -9.78 -9.63 -0.47
CA LEU A 235 -11.06 -9.01 -0.17
C LEU A 235 -12.15 -10.05 0.07
N VAL A 236 -12.72 -10.06 1.27
CA VAL A 236 -13.89 -10.86 1.63
C VAL A 236 -15.18 -10.11 1.29
N ALA A 237 -15.28 -8.85 1.71
CA ALA A 237 -16.44 -8.01 1.43
C ALA A 237 -16.04 -6.53 1.33
N ARG A 238 -16.79 -5.79 0.53
CA ARG A 238 -16.68 -4.34 0.40
C ARG A 238 -18.06 -3.74 0.31
N ARG A 239 -18.39 -2.89 1.26
CA ARG A 239 -19.72 -2.28 1.41
C ARG A 239 -19.80 -0.80 1.02
N ASN A 240 -18.68 -0.21 0.63
CA ASN A 240 -18.65 1.18 0.17
C ASN A 240 -18.93 1.29 -1.34
N GLY A 241 -19.52 2.41 -1.77
CA GLY A 241 -19.90 2.70 -3.16
C GLY A 241 -18.74 2.99 -4.11
N SER A 242 -17.61 2.28 -3.99
CA SER A 242 -16.47 2.48 -4.88
C SER A 242 -16.73 2.02 -6.31
N THR A 243 -16.26 2.80 -7.27
CA THR A 243 -16.28 2.49 -8.71
C THR A 243 -15.30 1.37 -9.09
N ILE A 244 -14.28 1.09 -8.26
CA ILE A 244 -13.31 0.03 -8.53
C ILE A 244 -13.94 -1.31 -8.20
N LYS A 245 -14.26 -2.10 -9.22
CA LYS A 245 -14.78 -3.46 -9.06
C LYS A 245 -13.65 -4.44 -8.71
N LEU A 246 -13.78 -5.12 -7.57
CA LEU A 246 -12.89 -6.19 -7.12
C LEU A 246 -13.73 -7.42 -6.80
N ARG A 247 -13.17 -8.60 -7.10
CA ARG A 247 -13.78 -9.87 -6.70
C ARG A 247 -13.72 -9.99 -5.17
N GLN A 248 -14.74 -10.62 -4.58
CA GLN A 248 -14.95 -10.76 -3.14
C GLN A 248 -15.23 -12.21 -2.77
N GLY A 249 -15.14 -12.51 -1.48
CA GLY A 249 -15.50 -13.80 -0.90
C GLY A 249 -14.36 -14.47 -0.14
N LYS A 250 -14.71 -15.35 0.80
CA LYS A 250 -13.73 -16.05 1.67
C LYS A 250 -12.70 -16.86 0.86
N ALA A 251 -13.15 -17.60 -0.18
CA ALA A 251 -12.26 -18.37 -1.06
C ALA A 251 -11.37 -17.47 -1.93
N HIS A 252 -11.93 -16.35 -2.45
CA HIS A 252 -11.18 -15.35 -3.18
C HIS A 252 -10.08 -14.74 -2.31
N ALA A 253 -10.39 -14.37 -1.07
CA ALA A 253 -9.43 -13.82 -0.12
C ALA A 253 -8.27 -14.78 0.15
N ALA A 254 -8.53 -16.08 0.25
CA ALA A 254 -7.49 -17.09 0.39
C ALA A 254 -6.57 -17.16 -0.85
N SER A 255 -7.16 -17.13 -2.06
CA SER A 255 -6.40 -17.12 -3.32
C SER A 255 -5.56 -15.83 -3.46
N ALA A 256 -6.13 -14.68 -3.11
CA ALA A 256 -5.42 -13.40 -3.12
C ALA A 256 -4.27 -13.38 -2.10
N THR A 257 -4.49 -13.94 -0.90
CA THR A 257 -3.42 -14.08 0.11
C THR A 257 -2.26 -14.92 -0.44
N ARG A 258 -2.53 -16.05 -1.08
CA ARG A 258 -1.50 -16.85 -1.77
C ARG A 258 -0.78 -16.02 -2.84
N TYR A 259 -1.53 -15.31 -3.69
CA TYR A 259 -0.99 -14.49 -4.76
C TYR A 259 -0.05 -13.39 -4.27
N ILE A 260 -0.35 -12.76 -3.12
CA ILE A 260 0.53 -11.78 -2.50
C ILE A 260 1.94 -12.34 -2.29
N PHE A 261 2.06 -13.55 -1.78
CA PHE A 261 3.37 -14.17 -1.49
C PHE A 261 4.00 -14.81 -2.72
N ASP A 262 3.23 -15.50 -3.55
CA ASP A 262 3.77 -16.22 -4.71
C ASP A 262 4.15 -15.28 -5.85
N ARG A 263 3.50 -14.10 -5.94
CA ARG A 263 3.69 -13.19 -7.08
C ARG A 263 4.15 -11.81 -6.66
N LEU A 264 3.43 -11.07 -5.81
CA LEU A 264 3.77 -9.69 -5.48
C LEU A 264 5.08 -9.60 -4.68
N ALA A 265 5.25 -10.44 -3.66
CA ALA A 265 6.47 -10.49 -2.87
C ALA A 265 7.70 -10.90 -3.69
N ARG A 266 7.50 -11.70 -4.74
CA ARG A 266 8.57 -12.22 -5.61
C ARG A 266 8.89 -11.35 -6.82
N LEU A 267 8.18 -10.23 -7.02
CA LEU A 267 8.44 -9.34 -8.16
C LEU A 267 9.85 -8.77 -8.19
N SER A 268 10.41 -8.53 -7.02
CA SER A 268 11.76 -7.96 -6.88
C SER A 268 12.28 -8.20 -5.46
N ARG A 269 13.59 -8.38 -5.31
CA ARG A 269 14.27 -8.39 -4.00
C ARG A 269 14.08 -7.09 -3.21
N ARG A 270 13.58 -6.04 -3.86
CA ARG A 270 13.25 -4.75 -3.22
C ARG A 270 11.89 -4.77 -2.52
N VAL A 271 11.03 -5.78 -2.72
CA VAL A 271 9.83 -6.02 -1.92
C VAL A 271 10.28 -6.76 -0.66
N THR A 272 10.44 -6.04 0.44
CA THR A 272 11.11 -6.56 1.64
C THR A 272 10.20 -6.71 2.85
N ARG A 273 9.01 -6.08 2.83
CA ARG A 273 8.00 -6.18 3.91
C ARG A 273 6.60 -6.28 3.37
N ILE A 274 5.77 -7.04 4.10
CA ILE A 274 4.33 -7.17 3.85
C ILE A 274 3.60 -6.99 5.17
N TYR A 275 2.64 -6.07 5.21
CA TYR A 275 1.71 -5.90 6.31
C TYR A 275 0.32 -6.30 5.82
N LEU A 276 -0.19 -7.41 6.36
CA LEU A 276 -1.49 -7.95 5.98
C LEU A 276 -2.61 -7.20 6.70
N TYR A 277 -3.58 -6.73 5.98
CA TYR A 277 -4.74 -6.02 6.52
C TYR A 277 -5.97 -6.91 6.34
N HIS A 278 -6.75 -7.21 7.36
CA HIS A 278 -6.58 -6.98 8.79
C HIS A 278 -6.85 -8.28 9.56
N TRP A 279 -6.76 -8.27 10.91
CA TRP A 279 -6.87 -9.52 11.66
C TRP A 279 -8.31 -10.00 11.81
N ARG A 280 -9.19 -9.15 12.40
CA ARG A 280 -10.58 -9.50 12.72
C ARG A 280 -11.57 -8.53 12.10
N SER A 281 -12.58 -9.07 11.43
CA SER A 281 -13.74 -8.32 10.92
C SER A 281 -14.67 -7.89 12.05
N SER A 282 -15.35 -6.74 11.88
CA SER A 282 -16.48 -6.36 12.69
C SER A 282 -17.74 -6.22 11.82
N GLU A 283 -18.88 -6.71 12.28
CA GLU A 283 -20.10 -6.70 11.46
C GLU A 283 -20.65 -5.31 11.15
N ARG A 284 -20.37 -4.33 12.04
CA ARG A 284 -21.05 -3.04 11.99
C ARG A 284 -20.35 -1.98 11.16
N ASP A 285 -19.01 -2.03 11.05
CA ASP A 285 -18.23 -0.86 10.58
C ASP A 285 -17.25 -1.13 9.44
N ASP A 286 -17.14 -2.39 8.99
CA ASP A 286 -16.18 -2.73 7.96
C ASP A 286 -16.73 -2.39 6.55
N SER A 287 -16.50 -1.15 6.13
CA SER A 287 -16.68 -0.79 4.71
C SER A 287 -15.74 -1.58 3.80
N TRP A 288 -14.70 -2.15 4.39
CA TRP A 288 -13.69 -3.01 3.76
C TRP A 288 -13.34 -4.18 4.69
N ASP A 289 -13.64 -5.40 4.26
CA ASP A 289 -13.33 -6.63 5.00
C ASP A 289 -12.33 -7.49 4.20
N SER A 290 -11.12 -7.60 4.71
CA SER A 290 -10.07 -8.53 4.24
C SER A 290 -9.50 -9.34 5.41
N ALA A 291 -10.27 -9.51 6.48
CA ALA A 291 -9.83 -10.11 7.72
C ALA A 291 -9.59 -11.62 7.61
N PHE A 292 -8.69 -12.11 8.47
CA PHE A 292 -8.42 -13.54 8.64
C PHE A 292 -9.43 -14.25 9.56
N ILE A 293 -10.02 -13.49 10.50
CA ILE A 293 -11.04 -13.97 11.44
C ILE A 293 -12.35 -13.26 11.12
N GLY A 294 -13.44 -14.00 11.04
CA GLY A 294 -14.79 -13.46 10.87
C GLY A 294 -15.28 -12.72 12.12
N ALA A 295 -16.37 -11.96 11.97
CA ALA A 295 -17.09 -11.37 13.12
C ALA A 295 -17.69 -12.44 14.02
N ASP A 296 -18.00 -13.61 13.46
CA ASP A 296 -18.42 -14.84 14.12
C ASP A 296 -17.30 -15.59 14.85
N ASP A 297 -16.11 -14.98 14.96
CA ASP A 297 -14.88 -15.56 15.49
C ASP A 297 -14.32 -16.77 14.70
N ALA A 298 -14.92 -17.14 13.60
CA ALA A 298 -14.44 -18.26 12.78
C ALA A 298 -13.16 -17.92 12.01
N GLU A 299 -12.21 -18.87 11.97
CA GLU A 299 -11.05 -18.79 11.08
C GLU A 299 -11.49 -18.85 9.61
N ARG A 300 -10.98 -17.95 8.80
CA ARG A 300 -11.25 -17.94 7.35
C ARG A 300 -10.16 -18.68 6.57
N PRO A 301 -10.46 -19.23 5.38
CA PRO A 301 -9.50 -20.01 4.58
C PRO A 301 -8.17 -19.30 4.32
N ALA A 302 -8.18 -17.96 4.27
CA ALA A 302 -6.98 -17.14 4.12
C ALA A 302 -5.97 -17.34 5.25
N LEU A 303 -6.41 -17.59 6.49
CA LEU A 303 -5.53 -17.85 7.63
C LEU A 303 -4.75 -19.17 7.44
N GLY A 304 -5.40 -20.21 6.95
CA GLY A 304 -4.73 -21.47 6.61
C GLY A 304 -3.65 -21.30 5.53
N VAL A 305 -3.89 -20.44 4.55
CA VAL A 305 -2.88 -20.06 3.55
C VAL A 305 -1.71 -19.34 4.22
N LEU A 306 -1.99 -18.34 5.06
CA LEU A 306 -0.96 -17.58 5.77
C LEU A 306 -0.09 -18.49 6.64
N LYS A 307 -0.70 -19.38 7.44
CA LYS A 307 0.02 -20.35 8.28
C LYS A 307 1.01 -21.21 7.47
N ARG A 308 0.61 -21.69 6.26
CA ARG A 308 1.49 -22.46 5.36
C ARG A 308 2.65 -21.60 4.81
N VAL A 309 2.36 -20.41 4.34
CA VAL A 309 3.38 -19.50 3.79
C VAL A 309 4.42 -19.13 4.85
N LEU A 310 3.98 -18.84 6.09
CA LEU A 310 4.91 -18.48 7.17
C LEU A 310 5.86 -19.62 7.52
N ARG A 311 5.41 -20.88 7.45
CA ARG A 311 6.32 -22.05 7.60
C ARG A 311 7.38 -22.03 6.50
N GLN A 312 7.00 -21.92 5.23
CA GLN A 312 7.92 -21.90 4.08
C GLN A 312 8.94 -20.75 4.09
N ILE A 313 8.61 -19.64 4.72
CA ILE A 313 9.53 -18.47 4.83
C ILE A 313 10.58 -18.72 5.94
N ARG A 314 10.24 -19.51 6.96
CA ARG A 314 11.11 -19.77 8.13
C ARG A 314 12.04 -20.96 7.94
N GLU A 315 11.67 -21.93 7.10
CA GLU A 315 12.50 -23.04 6.64
C GLU A 315 13.59 -22.54 5.66
#